data_b11ea29a9119d7bcd779ba44dece31ba
#
_entry.id   b11ea29a9119d7bcd779ba44dece31ba
#
_cell.length_a   1.000
_cell.length_b   1.000
_cell.length_c   1.000
_cell.angle_alpha   90.00
_cell.angle_beta   90.00
_cell.angle_gamma   90.00
#
_symmetry.space_group_name_H-M   'P 1'
#
loop_
_entity.id
_entity.type
_entity.pdbx_description
1 polymer ?
#
loop_
_entity_poly.entity_id
_entity_poly.type
_entity_poly.pdbx_seq_one_letter_code
_entity_poly.pdbx_strand_id
1 'polypeptide(L)'
;LAAAWEPRLRLGTAIVPAYTRTAPVIAQSVAAMADAAPGRFAIGIGSSSNVIVERWNGVPFVEPYKKVRDVVRFLHDAFTGEKITKEYDTFKVDGFRLSIKPEQKPTILIAALREGMLKLGAREADGVIINWLSSTDVSKVAKVVHDAASGADKEIAARIFVCPSEDTETVRAGARFAIAA
;
A
#
# COMPACT_ATOMS: atom_id res chain seq x y z
N LEU A 1 -1.99 -18.24 7.05
CA LEU A 1 -2.26 -18.71 8.41
C LEU A 1 -3.20 -17.76 9.16
N ALA A 2 -2.87 -16.46 9.34
CA ALA A 2 -3.71 -15.51 10.06
C ALA A 2 -5.14 -15.44 9.50
N ALA A 3 -5.31 -15.45 8.18
CA ALA A 3 -6.60 -15.45 7.52
C ALA A 3 -7.47 -16.68 7.86
N ALA A 4 -6.83 -17.83 8.07
CA ALA A 4 -7.51 -19.07 8.40
C ALA A 4 -7.81 -19.19 9.90
N TRP A 5 -6.94 -18.67 10.76
CA TRP A 5 -7.09 -18.78 12.21
C TRP A 5 -8.06 -17.76 12.81
N GLU A 6 -8.13 -16.55 12.26
CA GLU A 6 -9.03 -15.51 12.75
C GLU A 6 -9.82 -14.88 11.59
N PRO A 7 -11.02 -15.39 11.32
CA PRO A 7 -11.83 -14.95 10.17
C PRO A 7 -12.36 -13.52 10.30
N ARG A 8 -12.30 -12.91 11.48
CA ARG A 8 -12.74 -11.52 11.72
C ARG A 8 -11.66 -10.50 11.38
N LEU A 9 -10.37 -10.91 11.29
CA LEU A 9 -9.30 -9.99 11.00
C LEU A 9 -9.34 -9.56 9.53
N ARG A 10 -9.23 -8.26 9.33
CA ARG A 10 -8.83 -7.68 8.06
C ARG A 10 -7.31 -7.67 7.98
N LEU A 11 -6.76 -8.10 6.86
CA LEU A 11 -5.35 -8.29 6.64
C LEU A 11 -4.84 -7.28 5.62
N GLY A 12 -3.59 -6.84 5.75
CA GLY A 12 -3.01 -5.93 4.78
C GLY A 12 -1.49 -5.95 4.79
N THR A 13 -0.91 -5.41 3.75
CA THR A 13 0.52 -5.12 3.70
C THR A 13 0.80 -3.65 3.98
N ALA A 14 1.85 -3.34 4.75
CA ALA A 14 2.25 -1.97 5.04
C ALA A 14 3.79 -1.83 4.97
N ILE A 15 4.36 -1.93 3.79
CA ILE A 15 3.83 -1.92 2.41
C ILE A 15 4.59 -2.90 1.50
N VAL A 16 4.08 -3.10 0.27
CA VAL A 16 4.86 -3.71 -0.81
C VAL A 16 5.50 -2.59 -1.65
N PRO A 17 6.84 -2.58 -1.80
CA PRO A 17 7.52 -1.62 -2.66
C PRO A 17 7.14 -1.81 -4.14
N ALA A 18 6.81 -0.71 -4.82
CA ALA A 18 6.45 -0.72 -6.24
C ALA A 18 7.59 -1.09 -7.19
N TYR A 19 8.83 -1.17 -6.69
CA TYR A 19 10.03 -1.43 -7.48
C TYR A 19 10.54 -2.86 -7.39
N THR A 20 10.49 -3.46 -6.21
CA THR A 20 11.16 -4.75 -5.93
C THR A 20 10.38 -5.96 -6.42
N ARG A 21 9.16 -5.74 -6.89
CA ARG A 21 8.34 -6.74 -7.58
C ARG A 21 7.68 -6.10 -8.80
N THR A 22 7.52 -6.87 -9.88
CA THR A 22 6.79 -6.40 -11.06
C THR A 22 5.31 -6.26 -10.76
N ALA A 23 4.63 -5.33 -11.41
CA ALA A 23 3.20 -5.11 -11.22
C ALA A 23 2.34 -6.36 -11.48
N PRO A 24 2.63 -7.21 -12.50
CA PRO A 24 1.96 -8.50 -12.68
C PRO A 24 2.12 -9.47 -11.52
N VAL A 25 3.32 -9.56 -10.92
CA VAL A 25 3.56 -10.43 -9.75
C VAL A 25 2.79 -9.91 -8.52
N ILE A 26 2.74 -8.60 -8.34
CA ILE A 26 1.92 -7.99 -7.27
C ILE A 26 0.45 -8.35 -7.48
N ALA A 27 -0.10 -8.15 -8.69
CA ALA A 27 -1.50 -8.44 -8.99
C ALA A 27 -1.88 -9.91 -8.72
N GLN A 28 -1.05 -10.86 -9.16
CA GLN A 28 -1.27 -12.30 -8.92
C GLN A 28 -1.23 -12.64 -7.42
N SER A 29 -0.25 -12.08 -6.69
CA SER A 29 -0.14 -12.29 -5.25
C SER A 29 -1.34 -11.73 -4.49
N VAL A 30 -1.79 -10.55 -4.86
CA VAL A 30 -2.97 -9.90 -4.27
C VAL A 30 -4.24 -10.68 -4.59
N ALA A 31 -4.40 -11.16 -5.82
CA ALA A 31 -5.54 -11.96 -6.22
C ALA A 31 -5.64 -13.26 -5.40
N ALA A 32 -4.51 -13.96 -5.21
CA ALA A 32 -4.45 -15.18 -4.38
C ALA A 32 -4.78 -14.88 -2.90
N MET A 33 -4.32 -13.75 -2.36
CA MET A 33 -4.65 -13.36 -0.99
C MET A 33 -6.10 -12.94 -0.83
N ALA A 34 -6.66 -12.26 -1.81
CA ALA A 34 -8.07 -11.85 -1.81
C ALA A 34 -9.01 -13.06 -1.96
N ASP A 35 -8.61 -14.08 -2.72
CA ASP A 35 -9.31 -15.35 -2.84
C ASP A 35 -9.31 -16.12 -1.50
N ALA A 36 -8.15 -16.17 -0.82
CA ALA A 36 -8.03 -16.80 0.50
C ALA A 36 -8.72 -16.03 1.64
N ALA A 37 -8.99 -14.75 1.47
CA ALA A 37 -9.61 -13.88 2.47
C ALA A 37 -10.58 -12.87 1.80
N PRO A 38 -11.71 -13.32 1.24
CA PRO A 38 -12.63 -12.47 0.49
C PRO A 38 -13.09 -11.25 1.29
N GLY A 39 -12.96 -10.04 0.71
CA GLY A 39 -13.33 -8.76 1.32
C GLY A 39 -12.48 -8.31 2.51
N ARG A 40 -11.48 -9.11 2.93
CA ARG A 40 -10.67 -8.86 4.13
C ARG A 40 -9.20 -8.54 3.82
N PHE A 41 -8.81 -8.45 2.56
CA PHE A 41 -7.43 -8.17 2.18
C PHE A 41 -7.28 -6.77 1.59
N ALA A 42 -6.30 -6.01 2.10
CA ALA A 42 -5.88 -4.73 1.58
C ALA A 42 -4.41 -4.77 1.15
N ILE A 43 -4.11 -4.29 -0.05
CA ILE A 43 -2.75 -4.11 -0.51
C ILE A 43 -2.28 -2.68 -0.25
N GLY A 44 -1.25 -2.51 0.57
CA GLY A 44 -0.54 -1.25 0.69
C GLY A 44 0.64 -1.21 -0.28
N ILE A 45 0.68 -0.20 -1.15
CA ILE A 45 1.74 0.05 -2.13
C ILE A 45 2.48 1.33 -1.77
N GLY A 46 3.80 1.34 -1.89
CA GLY A 46 4.62 2.52 -1.67
C GLY A 46 5.89 2.53 -2.51
N SER A 47 6.56 3.68 -2.54
CA SER A 47 7.84 3.81 -3.26
C SER A 47 9.00 3.13 -2.54
N SER A 48 8.90 2.94 -1.21
CA SER A 48 10.05 2.61 -0.38
C SER A 48 11.12 3.72 -0.37
N SER A 49 12.38 3.40 -0.18
CA SER A 49 13.51 4.33 -0.17
C SER A 49 14.58 3.91 -1.19
N ASN A 50 15.42 4.85 -1.59
CA ASN A 50 16.56 4.56 -2.45
C ASN A 50 17.53 3.53 -1.83
N VAL A 51 17.66 3.52 -0.50
CA VAL A 51 18.49 2.51 0.19
C VAL A 51 17.96 1.11 -0.08
N ILE A 52 16.66 0.90 0.14
CA ILE A 52 16.06 -0.43 -0.06
C ILE A 52 16.01 -0.79 -1.54
N VAL A 53 15.61 0.14 -2.41
CA VAL A 53 15.41 -0.13 -3.83
C VAL A 53 16.75 -0.25 -4.58
N GLU A 54 17.64 0.72 -4.43
CA GLU A 54 18.90 0.73 -5.17
C GLU A 54 19.99 -0.09 -4.49
N ARG A 55 20.29 0.21 -3.20
CA ARG A 55 21.45 -0.40 -2.55
C ARG A 55 21.23 -1.87 -2.20
N TRP A 56 20.03 -2.24 -1.76
CA TRP A 56 19.75 -3.63 -1.36
C TRP A 56 19.24 -4.50 -2.51
N ASN A 57 18.52 -3.93 -3.45
CA ASN A 57 17.88 -4.70 -4.53
C ASN A 57 18.45 -4.41 -5.93
N GLY A 58 19.36 -3.44 -6.08
CA GLY A 58 20.00 -3.13 -7.36
C GLY A 58 19.05 -2.58 -8.44
N VAL A 59 17.90 -2.06 -8.04
CA VAL A 59 16.88 -1.53 -8.96
C VAL A 59 16.94 -0.01 -8.94
N PRO A 60 17.01 0.68 -10.12
CA PRO A 60 17.02 2.14 -10.17
C PRO A 60 15.78 2.76 -9.50
N PHE A 61 16.00 3.73 -8.59
CA PHE A 61 14.93 4.46 -7.90
C PHE A 61 14.56 5.74 -8.68
N VAL A 62 13.85 5.56 -9.80
CA VAL A 62 13.50 6.63 -10.74
C VAL A 62 12.01 6.91 -10.69
N GLU A 63 11.62 8.19 -10.68
CA GLU A 63 10.24 8.67 -10.76
C GLU A 63 9.25 7.99 -9.77
N PRO A 64 9.54 8.00 -8.46
CA PRO A 64 8.78 7.20 -7.48
C PRO A 64 7.28 7.52 -7.46
N TYR A 65 6.88 8.75 -7.70
CA TYR A 65 5.47 9.13 -7.81
C TYR A 65 4.78 8.42 -8.98
N LYS A 66 5.37 8.50 -10.18
CA LYS A 66 4.82 7.86 -11.38
C LYS A 66 4.81 6.35 -11.23
N LYS A 67 5.88 5.77 -10.67
CA LYS A 67 5.97 4.32 -10.45
C LYS A 67 4.84 3.79 -9.58
N VAL A 68 4.59 4.43 -8.43
CA VAL A 68 3.48 4.04 -7.54
C VAL A 68 2.13 4.23 -8.25
N ARG A 69 1.90 5.37 -8.90
CA ARG A 69 0.68 5.65 -9.65
C ARG A 69 0.41 4.57 -10.71
N ASP A 70 1.41 4.23 -11.49
CA ASP A 70 1.26 3.29 -12.60
C ASP A 70 1.01 1.85 -12.11
N VAL A 71 1.65 1.45 -11.00
CA VAL A 71 1.35 0.16 -10.36
C VAL A 71 -0.08 0.14 -9.85
N VAL A 72 -0.57 1.19 -9.21
CA VAL A 72 -1.97 1.28 -8.73
C VAL A 72 -2.96 1.21 -9.90
N ARG A 73 -2.71 1.97 -10.97
CA ARG A 73 -3.54 1.92 -12.19
C ARG A 73 -3.56 0.53 -12.81
N PHE A 74 -2.40 -0.12 -12.90
CA PHE A 74 -2.31 -1.50 -13.38
C PHE A 74 -3.09 -2.47 -12.49
N LEU A 75 -3.05 -2.32 -11.17
CA LEU A 75 -3.83 -3.17 -10.26
C LEU A 75 -5.34 -2.99 -10.46
N HIS A 76 -5.80 -1.75 -10.66
CA HIS A 76 -7.19 -1.49 -11.02
C HIS A 76 -7.58 -2.19 -12.32
N ASP A 77 -6.76 -2.06 -13.36
CA ASP A 77 -6.98 -2.73 -14.65
C ASP A 77 -6.98 -4.28 -14.47
N ALA A 78 -6.02 -4.83 -13.73
CA ALA A 78 -5.87 -6.27 -13.53
C ALA A 78 -7.07 -6.92 -12.81
N PHE A 79 -7.61 -6.23 -11.79
CA PHE A 79 -8.75 -6.76 -11.03
C PHE A 79 -10.09 -6.70 -11.77
N THR A 80 -10.13 -6.13 -12.96
CA THR A 80 -11.30 -6.32 -13.87
C THR A 80 -11.38 -7.75 -14.39
N GLY A 81 -10.25 -8.48 -14.46
CA GLY A 81 -10.11 -9.80 -15.05
C GLY A 81 -9.95 -9.79 -16.58
N GLU A 82 -9.93 -8.61 -17.18
CA GLU A 82 -9.73 -8.44 -18.63
C GLU A 82 -8.24 -8.61 -19.01
N LYS A 83 -7.99 -8.91 -20.30
CA LYS A 83 -6.64 -8.99 -20.84
C LYS A 83 -6.08 -7.58 -21.02
N ILE A 84 -4.88 -7.33 -20.48
CA ILE A 84 -4.21 -6.05 -20.48
C ILE A 84 -3.05 -6.07 -21.48
N THR A 85 -3.10 -5.19 -22.48
CA THR A 85 -1.96 -4.79 -23.31
C THR A 85 -1.93 -3.27 -23.27
N LYS A 86 -1.01 -2.71 -22.45
CA LYS A 86 -0.98 -1.28 -22.16
C LYS A 86 0.42 -0.80 -21.80
N GLU A 87 0.74 0.40 -22.25
CA GLU A 87 1.92 1.13 -21.85
C GLU A 87 1.58 2.14 -20.78
N TYR A 88 2.29 2.07 -19.64
CA TYR A 88 2.26 3.03 -18.55
C TYR A 88 3.53 3.88 -18.63
N ASP A 89 3.61 4.99 -17.93
CA ASP A 89 4.78 5.86 -18.01
C ASP A 89 6.08 5.15 -17.56
N THR A 90 5.99 4.19 -16.63
CA THR A 90 7.15 3.55 -16.00
C THR A 90 7.36 2.08 -16.35
N PHE A 91 6.44 1.47 -17.07
CA PHE A 91 6.55 0.09 -17.56
C PHE A 91 5.48 -0.22 -18.61
N LYS A 92 5.71 -1.33 -19.34
CA LYS A 92 4.77 -1.85 -20.33
C LYS A 92 4.34 -3.26 -19.98
N VAL A 93 3.09 -3.57 -20.28
CA VAL A 93 2.51 -4.92 -20.12
C VAL A 93 1.90 -5.33 -21.46
N ASP A 94 2.16 -6.57 -21.87
CA ASP A 94 1.60 -7.14 -23.10
C ASP A 94 0.92 -8.48 -22.80
N GLY A 95 -0.38 -8.53 -23.02
CA GLY A 95 -1.19 -9.74 -22.93
C GLY A 95 -1.41 -10.30 -21.53
N PHE A 96 -1.19 -9.53 -20.46
CA PHE A 96 -1.40 -10.00 -19.09
C PHE A 96 -2.88 -10.21 -18.80
N ARG A 97 -3.19 -11.30 -18.11
CA ARG A 97 -4.52 -11.58 -17.54
C ARG A 97 -4.36 -12.32 -16.22
N LEU A 98 -5.15 -11.97 -15.21
CA LEU A 98 -5.21 -12.74 -13.99
C LEU A 98 -5.79 -14.13 -14.24
N SER A 99 -5.17 -15.16 -13.67
CA SER A 99 -5.70 -16.53 -13.72
C SER A 99 -6.92 -16.70 -12.84
N ILE A 100 -6.96 -15.98 -11.70
CA ILE A 100 -8.07 -15.97 -10.75
C ILE A 100 -8.49 -14.53 -10.55
N LYS A 101 -9.73 -14.20 -10.90
CA LYS A 101 -10.33 -12.90 -10.60
C LYS A 101 -10.93 -12.96 -9.20
N PRO A 102 -10.52 -12.10 -8.26
CA PRO A 102 -11.15 -12.02 -6.94
C PRO A 102 -12.64 -11.70 -7.05
N GLU A 103 -13.49 -12.41 -6.31
CA GLU A 103 -14.93 -12.11 -6.25
C GLU A 103 -15.19 -10.70 -5.69
N GLN A 104 -14.42 -10.32 -4.67
CA GLN A 104 -14.43 -8.99 -4.10
C GLN A 104 -13.12 -8.30 -4.42
N LYS A 105 -13.21 -7.11 -5.03
CA LYS A 105 -12.03 -6.29 -5.35
C LYS A 105 -11.24 -5.99 -4.07
N PRO A 106 -9.93 -6.32 -4.04
CA PRO A 106 -9.08 -5.98 -2.90
C PRO A 106 -8.97 -4.46 -2.73
N THR A 107 -8.95 -3.98 -1.49
CA THR A 107 -8.68 -2.58 -1.20
C THR A 107 -7.25 -2.24 -1.57
N ILE A 108 -7.03 -1.14 -2.28
CA ILE A 108 -5.72 -0.62 -2.65
C ILE A 108 -5.44 0.64 -1.85
N LEU A 109 -4.39 0.63 -1.03
CA LEU A 109 -3.94 1.77 -0.23
C LEU A 109 -2.55 2.23 -0.69
N ILE A 110 -2.31 3.54 -0.71
CA ILE A 110 -0.99 4.12 -1.01
C ILE A 110 -0.32 4.58 0.27
N ALA A 111 0.92 4.12 0.53
CA ALA A 111 1.72 4.66 1.61
C ALA A 111 2.13 6.10 1.30
N ALA A 112 1.78 7.02 2.17
CA ALA A 112 1.93 8.43 1.92
C ALA A 112 2.28 9.19 3.22
N LEU A 113 3.32 10.03 3.13
CA LEU A 113 3.68 10.99 4.18
C LEU A 113 3.72 12.43 3.65
N ARG A 114 3.87 12.59 2.34
CA ARG A 114 3.94 13.92 1.69
C ARG A 114 2.71 14.17 0.85
N GLU A 115 2.37 15.42 0.72
CA GLU A 115 1.14 15.91 0.09
C GLU A 115 0.86 15.29 -1.30
N GLY A 116 1.90 15.18 -2.15
CA GLY A 116 1.75 14.58 -3.48
C GLY A 116 1.23 13.15 -3.45
N MET A 117 1.81 12.29 -2.58
CA MET A 117 1.36 10.90 -2.41
C MET A 117 0.01 10.80 -1.69
N LEU A 118 -0.29 11.69 -0.73
CA LEU A 118 -1.60 11.76 -0.09
C LEU A 118 -2.70 12.06 -1.10
N LYS A 119 -2.46 13.07 -1.97
CA LYS A 119 -3.39 13.40 -3.06
C LYS A 119 -3.52 12.28 -4.09
N LEU A 120 -2.43 11.57 -4.39
CA LEU A 120 -2.48 10.40 -5.27
C LEU A 120 -3.37 9.30 -4.66
N GLY A 121 -3.18 8.96 -3.38
CA GLY A 121 -4.00 7.98 -2.68
C GLY A 121 -5.48 8.36 -2.64
N ALA A 122 -5.77 9.63 -2.40
CA ALA A 122 -7.13 10.15 -2.41
C ALA A 122 -7.81 10.08 -3.79
N ARG A 123 -7.07 10.28 -4.86
CA ARG A 123 -7.64 10.37 -6.23
C ARG A 123 -7.68 9.01 -6.94
N GLU A 124 -6.66 8.19 -6.78
CA GLU A 124 -6.47 6.99 -7.61
C GLU A 124 -6.48 5.67 -6.84
N ALA A 125 -6.60 5.70 -5.49
CA ALA A 125 -6.68 4.51 -4.66
C ALA A 125 -7.92 4.55 -3.75
N ASP A 126 -8.12 3.48 -2.98
CA ASP A 126 -9.21 3.41 -2.00
C ASP A 126 -8.86 4.17 -0.71
N GLY A 127 -7.59 4.59 -0.57
CA GLY A 127 -7.13 5.39 0.56
C GLY A 127 -5.62 5.43 0.70
N VAL A 128 -5.15 5.75 1.91
CA VAL A 128 -3.74 5.91 2.24
C VAL A 128 -3.33 5.13 3.48
N ILE A 129 -2.04 4.76 3.54
CA ILE A 129 -1.38 4.28 4.76
C ILE A 129 -0.43 5.38 5.23
N ILE A 130 -0.61 5.81 6.46
CA ILE A 130 0.27 6.77 7.14
C ILE A 130 1.09 6.07 8.22
N ASN A 131 2.26 6.60 8.52
CA ASN A 131 3.22 5.92 9.40
C ASN A 131 3.84 6.89 10.39
N TRP A 132 3.84 6.55 11.68
CA TRP A 132 4.53 7.25 12.75
C TRP A 132 4.17 8.74 12.88
N LEU A 133 2.91 9.07 12.79
CA LEU A 133 2.42 10.43 12.96
C LEU A 133 1.81 10.61 14.35
N SER A 134 1.96 11.82 14.88
CA SER A 134 1.21 12.25 16.07
C SER A 134 -0.28 12.39 15.76
N SER A 135 -1.14 12.36 16.76
CA SER A 135 -2.59 12.58 16.59
C SER A 135 -2.90 13.92 15.90
N THR A 136 -2.13 14.97 16.21
CA THR A 136 -2.26 16.28 15.59
C THR A 136 -1.88 16.25 14.11
N ASP A 137 -0.83 15.50 13.73
CA ASP A 137 -0.40 15.40 12.34
C ASP A 137 -1.33 14.51 11.52
N VAL A 138 -1.90 13.48 12.14
CA VAL A 138 -2.97 12.67 11.50
C VAL A 138 -4.14 13.57 11.08
N SER A 139 -4.58 14.51 11.92
CA SER A 139 -5.66 15.44 11.58
C SER A 139 -5.33 16.31 10.37
N LYS A 140 -4.08 16.79 10.26
CA LYS A 140 -3.61 17.56 9.09
C LYS A 140 -3.61 16.70 7.81
N VAL A 141 -3.08 15.49 7.91
CA VAL A 141 -3.02 14.54 6.80
C VAL A 141 -4.43 14.15 6.34
N ALA A 142 -5.34 13.87 7.28
CA ALA A 142 -6.73 13.54 6.98
C ALA A 142 -7.41 14.67 6.18
N LYS A 143 -7.16 15.93 6.56
CA LYS A 143 -7.69 17.06 5.80
C LYS A 143 -7.21 17.07 4.35
N VAL A 144 -5.90 16.83 4.10
CA VAL A 144 -5.34 16.78 2.74
C VAL A 144 -6.00 15.67 1.92
N VAL A 145 -6.23 14.50 2.52
CA VAL A 145 -6.86 13.36 1.86
C VAL A 145 -8.33 13.67 1.53
N HIS A 146 -9.08 14.17 2.50
CA HIS A 146 -10.50 14.51 2.31
C HIS A 146 -10.70 15.62 1.26
N ASP A 147 -9.89 16.67 1.31
CA ASP A 147 -9.95 17.77 0.32
C ASP A 147 -9.66 17.25 -1.11
N ALA A 148 -8.73 16.30 -1.24
CA ALA A 148 -8.35 15.74 -2.55
C ALA A 148 -9.29 14.64 -3.07
N ALA A 149 -10.11 14.05 -2.20
CA ALA A 149 -11.02 12.95 -2.51
C ALA A 149 -12.29 13.39 -3.25
N SER A 150 -12.55 14.71 -3.36
CA SER A 150 -13.72 15.27 -4.06
C SER A 150 -15.06 14.66 -3.60
N GLY A 151 -15.21 14.45 -2.29
CA GLY A 151 -16.42 13.89 -1.68
C GLY A 151 -16.49 12.36 -1.62
N ALA A 152 -15.51 11.65 -2.19
CA ALA A 152 -15.43 10.20 -2.03
C ALA A 152 -14.93 9.83 -0.62
N ASP A 153 -15.50 8.77 -0.04
CA ASP A 153 -14.97 8.19 1.20
C ASP A 153 -13.64 7.49 0.94
N LYS A 154 -12.62 7.83 1.73
CA LYS A 154 -11.26 7.32 1.59
C LYS A 154 -10.73 6.81 2.92
N GLU A 155 -10.25 5.58 2.91
CA GLU A 155 -9.65 4.97 4.09
C GLU A 155 -8.32 5.63 4.44
N ILE A 156 -8.12 5.91 5.73
CA ILE A 156 -6.83 6.36 6.28
C ILE A 156 -6.38 5.32 7.31
N ALA A 157 -5.49 4.44 6.92
CA ALA A 157 -4.92 3.43 7.80
C ALA A 157 -3.65 3.96 8.47
N ALA A 158 -3.66 4.06 9.79
CA ALA A 158 -2.47 4.47 10.56
C ALA A 158 -1.69 3.23 11.03
N ARG A 159 -0.44 3.11 10.58
CA ARG A 159 0.49 2.12 11.12
C ARG A 159 1.08 2.64 12.43
N ILE A 160 0.88 1.89 13.50
CA ILE A 160 1.40 2.20 14.83
C ILE A 160 2.24 1.03 15.35
N PHE A 161 3.25 1.33 16.15
CA PHE A 161 3.94 0.32 16.94
C PHE A 161 3.19 0.08 18.23
N VAL A 162 3.09 -1.18 18.60
CA VAL A 162 2.49 -1.62 19.86
C VAL A 162 3.50 -2.48 20.60
N CYS A 163 3.78 -2.12 21.83
CA CYS A 163 4.61 -2.92 22.75
C CYS A 163 3.81 -3.21 24.02
N PRO A 164 3.12 -4.36 24.09
CA PRO A 164 2.33 -4.73 25.27
C PRO A 164 3.25 -5.20 26.41
N SER A 165 3.64 -4.26 27.27
CA SER A 165 4.45 -4.52 28.45
C SER A 165 4.11 -3.51 29.55
N GLU A 166 4.13 -3.97 30.81
CA GLU A 166 3.99 -3.11 32.01
C GLU A 166 5.30 -2.41 32.37
N ASP A 167 6.45 -2.90 31.86
CA ASP A 167 7.75 -2.26 32.04
C ASP A 167 7.90 -1.03 31.12
N THR A 168 7.50 0.11 31.70
CA THR A 168 7.51 1.41 30.99
C THR A 168 8.92 1.83 30.50
N GLU A 169 9.98 1.46 31.24
CA GLU A 169 11.34 1.83 30.84
C GLU A 169 11.79 1.06 29.59
N THR A 170 11.57 -0.24 29.55
CA THR A 170 11.82 -1.08 28.37
C THR A 170 11.00 -0.61 27.17
N VAL A 171 9.71 -0.30 27.36
CA VAL A 171 8.87 0.24 26.27
C VAL A 171 9.40 1.55 25.72
N ARG A 172 9.78 2.49 26.59
CA ARG A 172 10.34 3.80 26.17
C ARG A 172 11.70 3.65 25.50
N ALA A 173 12.56 2.78 25.98
CA ALA A 173 13.86 2.49 25.36
C ALA A 173 13.69 1.92 23.94
N GLY A 174 12.80 0.94 23.78
CA GLY A 174 12.45 0.36 22.48
C GLY A 174 11.85 1.39 21.51
N ALA A 175 10.94 2.26 21.99
CA ALA A 175 10.35 3.32 21.18
C ALA A 175 11.40 4.34 20.72
N ARG A 176 12.30 4.78 21.60
CA ARG A 176 13.39 5.70 21.22
C ARG A 176 14.30 5.09 20.15
N PHE A 177 14.66 3.81 20.32
CA PHE A 177 15.46 3.10 19.32
C PHE A 177 14.75 3.03 17.96
N ALA A 178 13.47 2.67 17.94
CA ALA A 178 12.70 2.54 16.71
C ALA A 178 12.48 3.87 15.99
N ILE A 179 12.44 5.00 16.72
CA ILE A 179 12.24 6.34 16.12
C ILE A 179 13.59 6.90 15.61
N ALA A 180 14.71 6.51 16.22
CA ALA A 180 16.05 6.99 15.85
C ALA A 180 16.69 6.22 14.67
N ALA A 181 16.16 5.05 14.33
CA ALA A 181 16.66 4.19 13.25
C ALA A 181 16.04 4.57 11.89
#